data_0c640a457f480c93811e6458802a0d8c
#
_entry.id   0c640a457f480c93811e6458802a0d8c
#
_cell.length_a   1.000
_cell.length_b   1.000
_cell.length_c   1.000
_cell.angle_alpha   90.00
_cell.angle_beta   90.00
_cell.angle_gamma   90.00
#
_symmetry.space_group_name_H-M   'P 1'
#
loop_
_entity.id
_entity.type
_entity.pdbx_description
1 polymer ?
#
loop_
_entity_poly.entity_id
_entity_poly.type
_entity_poly.pdbx_seq_one_letter_code
_entity_poly.pdbx_strand_id
1 'polypeptide(L)'
;MIRAFYKSEEWALWAYGGLALLISSLWVQVQLTVAINSWYGGFYDHLQKAAEFVDDPQEGIDIFYDFLISTDYLVNGFEGQPSFLVIAMPYVILATFTAWFTRIYGLRWRQAITFNYIPRWQAVEEEIEGASQRIQEDCNRFARIVESLGLQIV
;
A
#
# COMPACT_ATOMS: atom_id res chain seq x y z
N MET A 1 21.18 1.72 -13.81
CA MET A 1 20.38 1.57 -12.56
C MET A 1 19.19 0.62 -12.78
N ILE A 2 18.22 0.93 -13.66
CA ILE A 2 17.05 0.07 -13.92
C ILE A 2 17.44 -1.35 -14.39
N ARG A 3 18.39 -1.46 -15.31
CA ARG A 3 18.87 -2.76 -15.82
C ARG A 3 19.49 -3.67 -14.75
N ALA A 4 20.11 -3.10 -13.73
CA ALA A 4 20.75 -3.86 -12.66
C ALA A 4 19.73 -4.62 -11.79
N PHE A 5 18.50 -4.11 -11.70
CA PHE A 5 17.41 -4.71 -10.92
C PHE A 5 16.52 -5.62 -11.79
N TYR A 6 16.03 -5.11 -12.93
CA TYR A 6 15.05 -5.81 -13.76
C TYR A 6 15.63 -6.85 -14.72
N LYS A 7 16.93 -6.75 -15.08
CA LYS A 7 17.59 -7.69 -16.01
C LYS A 7 18.57 -8.64 -15.31
N SER A 8 18.68 -8.60 -13.99
CA SER A 8 19.50 -9.54 -13.22
C SER A 8 18.67 -10.77 -12.89
N GLU A 9 19.23 -11.96 -13.12
CA GLU A 9 18.58 -13.23 -12.76
C GLU A 9 18.35 -13.35 -11.24
N GLU A 10 19.29 -12.82 -10.46
CA GLU A 10 19.23 -12.83 -9.00
C GLU A 10 18.11 -11.94 -8.43
N TRP A 11 17.86 -10.77 -9.05
CA TRP A 11 16.92 -9.77 -8.56
C TRP A 11 15.56 -9.76 -9.28
N ALA A 12 15.42 -10.55 -10.35
CA ALA A 12 14.21 -10.56 -11.19
C ALA A 12 12.95 -10.89 -10.38
N LEU A 13 13.01 -11.83 -9.45
CA LEU A 13 11.87 -12.18 -8.59
C LEU A 13 11.42 -10.99 -7.74
N TRP A 14 12.38 -10.26 -7.14
CA TRP A 14 12.09 -9.05 -6.36
C TRP A 14 11.57 -7.92 -7.25
N ALA A 15 12.15 -7.75 -8.44
CA ALA A 15 11.79 -6.67 -9.36
C ALA A 15 10.35 -6.83 -9.87
N TYR A 16 10.03 -7.98 -10.45
CA TYR A 16 8.71 -8.22 -11.04
C TYR A 16 7.67 -8.64 -10.01
N GLY A 17 8.02 -9.53 -9.08
CA GLY A 17 7.12 -9.99 -8.03
C GLY A 17 6.76 -8.88 -7.06
N GLY A 18 7.75 -8.08 -6.64
CA GLY A 18 7.51 -6.92 -5.79
C GLY A 18 6.68 -5.84 -6.46
N LEU A 19 6.93 -5.55 -7.75
CA LEU A 19 6.12 -4.61 -8.51
C LEU A 19 4.68 -5.09 -8.66
N ALA A 20 4.48 -6.37 -9.00
CA ALA A 20 3.15 -6.97 -9.11
C ALA A 20 2.39 -6.91 -7.79
N LEU A 21 3.06 -7.18 -6.67
CA LEU A 21 2.47 -7.09 -5.33
C LEU A 21 2.06 -5.65 -5.00
N LEU A 22 2.90 -4.65 -5.29
CA LEU A 22 2.56 -3.24 -5.07
C LEU A 22 1.35 -2.82 -5.91
N ILE A 23 1.33 -3.15 -7.21
CA ILE A 23 0.19 -2.83 -8.08
C ILE A 23 -1.10 -3.51 -7.59
N SER A 24 -1.03 -4.78 -7.19
CA SER A 24 -2.17 -5.50 -6.65
C SER A 24 -2.67 -4.88 -5.35
N SER A 25 -1.77 -4.47 -4.45
CA SER A 25 -2.11 -3.79 -3.20
C SER A 25 -2.82 -2.47 -3.45
N LEU A 26 -2.32 -1.66 -4.39
CA LEU A 26 -2.95 -0.40 -4.78
C LEU A 26 -4.35 -0.63 -5.36
N TRP A 27 -4.50 -1.64 -6.23
CA TRP A 27 -5.80 -1.96 -6.81
C TRP A 27 -6.82 -2.34 -5.72
N VAL A 28 -6.43 -3.17 -4.75
CA VAL A 28 -7.30 -3.55 -3.63
C VAL A 28 -7.64 -2.34 -2.76
N GLN A 29 -6.67 -1.44 -2.49
CA GLN A 29 -6.94 -0.20 -1.74
C GLN A 29 -7.97 0.69 -2.44
N VAL A 30 -7.89 0.82 -3.76
CA VAL A 30 -8.90 1.54 -4.55
C VAL A 30 -10.29 0.93 -4.38
N GLN A 31 -10.41 -0.42 -4.43
CA GLN A 31 -11.69 -1.09 -4.22
C GLN A 31 -12.26 -0.83 -2.81
N LEU A 32 -11.40 -0.88 -1.79
CA LEU A 32 -11.79 -0.58 -0.42
C LEU A 32 -12.21 0.89 -0.25
N THR A 33 -11.55 1.82 -0.93
CA THR A 33 -11.94 3.25 -0.95
C THR A 33 -13.33 3.44 -1.59
N VAL A 34 -13.62 2.73 -2.67
CA VAL A 34 -14.95 2.73 -3.30
C VAL A 34 -16.01 2.16 -2.33
N ALA A 35 -15.68 1.08 -1.61
CA ALA A 35 -16.57 0.50 -0.61
C ALA A 35 -16.85 1.48 0.54
N ILE A 36 -15.83 2.22 1.03
CA ILE A 36 -16.00 3.27 2.04
C ILE A 36 -16.95 4.39 1.52
N ASN A 37 -16.78 4.83 0.28
CA ASN A 37 -17.64 5.85 -0.30
C ASN A 37 -19.10 5.37 -0.42
N SER A 38 -19.32 4.11 -0.79
CA SER A 38 -20.66 3.51 -0.82
C SER A 38 -21.28 3.43 0.58
N TRP A 39 -20.45 3.03 1.57
CA TRP A 39 -20.85 3.00 2.97
C TRP A 39 -21.31 4.39 3.48
N TYR A 40 -20.56 5.45 3.15
CA TYR A 40 -20.95 6.83 3.50
C TYR A 40 -22.35 7.17 3.00
N GLY A 41 -22.70 6.80 1.76
CA GLY A 41 -24.04 7.03 1.20
C GLY A 41 -25.14 6.44 2.09
N GLY A 42 -25.05 5.13 2.39
CA GLY A 42 -26.03 4.46 3.25
C GLY A 42 -26.09 5.00 4.68
N PHE A 43 -24.93 5.30 5.26
CA PHE A 43 -24.83 5.85 6.61
C PHE A 43 -25.47 7.25 6.71
N TYR A 44 -25.18 8.15 5.78
CA TYR A 44 -25.79 9.48 5.77
C TYR A 44 -27.29 9.46 5.47
N ASP A 45 -27.74 8.56 4.60
CA ASP A 45 -29.17 8.35 4.36
C ASP A 45 -29.90 7.93 5.63
N HIS A 46 -29.30 7.03 6.42
CA HIS A 46 -29.86 6.64 7.72
C HIS A 46 -29.91 7.81 8.70
N LEU A 47 -28.84 8.62 8.80
CA LEU A 47 -28.82 9.80 9.67
C LEU A 47 -29.88 10.84 9.27
N GLN A 48 -30.12 11.02 7.97
CA GLN A 48 -31.16 11.96 7.48
C GLN A 48 -32.58 11.48 7.81
N LYS A 49 -32.78 10.17 7.91
CA LYS A 49 -34.04 9.53 8.28
C LYS A 49 -34.21 9.33 9.79
N ALA A 50 -33.34 9.89 10.62
CA ALA A 50 -33.38 9.70 12.07
C ALA A 50 -34.75 10.15 12.67
N ALA A 51 -35.46 11.10 12.03
CA ALA A 51 -36.81 11.52 12.43
C ALA A 51 -37.88 10.41 12.26
N GLU A 52 -37.64 9.41 11.41
CA GLU A 52 -38.57 8.30 11.20
C GLU A 52 -38.55 7.32 12.41
N PHE A 53 -37.50 7.33 13.23
CA PHE A 53 -37.31 6.46 14.39
C PHE A 53 -37.74 7.10 15.73
N VAL A 54 -38.51 8.19 15.68
CA VAL A 54 -38.99 8.90 16.90
C VAL A 54 -39.89 8.00 17.75
N ASP A 55 -40.66 7.13 17.12
CA ASP A 55 -41.58 6.20 17.79
C ASP A 55 -40.86 4.96 18.34
N ASP A 56 -39.73 4.55 17.75
CA ASP A 56 -38.84 3.47 18.22
C ASP A 56 -37.40 3.90 18.10
N PRO A 57 -36.87 4.67 19.07
CA PRO A 57 -35.48 5.13 19.06
C PRO A 57 -34.48 3.99 19.18
N GLN A 58 -34.86 2.82 19.74
CA GLN A 58 -33.97 1.69 19.89
C GLN A 58 -33.63 1.04 18.55
N GLU A 59 -34.61 0.92 17.66
CA GLU A 59 -34.38 0.43 16.29
C GLU A 59 -33.37 1.31 15.55
N GLY A 60 -33.52 2.64 15.65
CA GLY A 60 -32.57 3.57 15.02
C GLY A 60 -31.14 3.45 15.55
N ILE A 61 -30.99 3.21 16.86
CA ILE A 61 -29.70 3.00 17.52
C ILE A 61 -29.08 1.67 17.06
N ASP A 62 -29.84 0.61 17.00
CA ASP A 62 -29.35 -0.71 16.60
C ASP A 62 -28.86 -0.69 15.14
N ILE A 63 -29.61 -0.07 14.23
CA ILE A 63 -29.19 0.13 12.83
C ILE A 63 -27.91 0.98 12.74
N PHE A 64 -27.79 2.03 13.58
CA PHE A 64 -26.57 2.85 13.63
C PHE A 64 -25.34 2.03 14.03
N TYR A 65 -25.46 1.16 15.05
CA TYR A 65 -24.39 0.28 15.45
C TYR A 65 -24.07 -0.77 14.38
N ASP A 66 -25.07 -1.26 13.65
CA ASP A 66 -24.86 -2.20 12.55
C ASP A 66 -24.01 -1.58 11.44
N PHE A 67 -24.28 -0.32 11.09
CA PHE A 67 -23.42 0.42 10.15
C PHE A 67 -21.97 0.54 10.62
N LEU A 68 -21.72 0.65 11.92
CA LEU A 68 -20.39 0.90 12.44
C LEU A 68 -19.58 -0.38 12.67
N ILE A 69 -20.15 -1.37 13.36
CA ILE A 69 -19.40 -2.48 13.94
C ILE A 69 -19.94 -3.88 13.68
N SER A 70 -21.10 -4.03 13.02
CA SER A 70 -21.65 -5.36 12.77
C SER A 70 -20.68 -6.22 11.96
N THR A 71 -20.59 -7.49 12.33
CA THR A 71 -19.83 -8.53 11.63
C THR A 71 -20.71 -9.45 10.81
N ASP A 72 -22.01 -9.19 10.73
CA ASP A 72 -23.00 -10.05 10.08
C ASP A 72 -22.68 -10.28 8.60
N TYR A 73 -22.14 -9.26 7.94
CA TYR A 73 -21.63 -9.38 6.57
C TYR A 73 -20.62 -10.54 6.40
N LEU A 74 -19.72 -10.73 7.37
CA LEU A 74 -18.73 -11.83 7.32
C LEU A 74 -19.35 -13.18 7.68
N VAL A 75 -20.32 -13.19 8.60
CA VAL A 75 -20.98 -14.42 9.07
C VAL A 75 -21.96 -14.94 8.03
N ASN A 76 -22.64 -14.06 7.32
CA ASN A 76 -23.65 -14.40 6.30
C ASN A 76 -23.08 -14.60 4.90
N GLY A 77 -21.76 -14.84 4.77
CA GLY A 77 -21.14 -15.17 3.48
C GLY A 77 -20.99 -13.97 2.52
N PHE A 78 -20.75 -12.78 3.06
CA PHE A 78 -20.60 -11.51 2.31
C PHE A 78 -21.90 -11.00 1.66
N GLU A 79 -23.03 -11.35 2.22
CA GLU A 79 -24.33 -10.82 1.81
C GLU A 79 -24.72 -9.57 2.64
N GLY A 80 -25.30 -8.57 1.96
CA GLY A 80 -25.73 -7.32 2.58
C GLY A 80 -24.70 -6.19 2.49
N GLN A 81 -24.82 -5.17 3.34
CA GLN A 81 -23.88 -4.06 3.41
C GLN A 81 -22.84 -4.30 4.50
N PRO A 82 -21.54 -4.17 4.18
CA PRO A 82 -20.49 -4.28 5.19
C PRO A 82 -20.51 -3.07 6.14
N SER A 83 -20.24 -3.31 7.42
CA SER A 83 -20.06 -2.24 8.39
C SER A 83 -18.75 -1.47 8.13
N PHE A 84 -18.63 -0.28 8.71
CA PHE A 84 -17.40 0.51 8.62
C PHE A 84 -16.16 -0.28 9.09
N LEU A 85 -16.28 -0.99 10.21
CA LEU A 85 -15.17 -1.77 10.76
C LEU A 85 -14.68 -2.86 9.80
N VAL A 86 -15.60 -3.55 9.12
CA VAL A 86 -15.26 -4.61 8.16
C VAL A 86 -14.51 -4.08 6.94
N ILE A 87 -14.75 -2.82 6.55
CA ILE A 87 -14.05 -2.19 5.42
C ILE A 87 -12.75 -1.51 5.91
N ALA A 88 -12.81 -0.77 7.00
CA ALA A 88 -11.71 0.05 7.48
C ALA A 88 -10.52 -0.77 8.00
N MET A 89 -10.77 -1.90 8.67
CA MET A 89 -9.70 -2.74 9.20
C MET A 89 -8.80 -3.32 8.10
N PRO A 90 -9.33 -3.99 7.06
CA PRO A 90 -8.52 -4.43 5.93
C PRO A 90 -7.80 -3.30 5.22
N TYR A 91 -8.44 -2.13 5.08
CA TYR A 91 -7.83 -0.95 4.48
C TYR A 91 -6.58 -0.51 5.24
N VAL A 92 -6.68 -0.33 6.57
CA VAL A 92 -5.56 0.12 7.41
C VAL A 92 -4.41 -0.90 7.41
N ILE A 93 -4.74 -2.19 7.52
CA ILE A 93 -3.75 -3.28 7.48
C ILE A 93 -3.02 -3.27 6.13
N LEU A 94 -3.77 -3.21 5.03
CA LEU A 94 -3.20 -3.23 3.69
C LEU A 94 -2.37 -1.97 3.40
N ALA A 95 -2.83 -0.78 3.80
CA ALA A 95 -2.09 0.47 3.65
C ALA A 95 -0.76 0.44 4.42
N THR A 96 -0.79 -0.04 5.68
CA THR A 96 0.41 -0.20 6.50
C THR A 96 1.39 -1.20 5.88
N PHE A 97 0.88 -2.35 5.41
CA PHE A 97 1.68 -3.35 4.73
C PHE A 97 2.31 -2.79 3.45
N THR A 98 1.55 -2.08 2.62
CA THR A 98 2.03 -1.48 1.38
C THR A 98 3.13 -0.46 1.64
N ALA A 99 2.96 0.41 2.63
CA ALA A 99 3.96 1.39 3.03
C ALA A 99 5.27 0.73 3.52
N TRP A 100 5.15 -0.30 4.34
CA TRP A 100 6.29 -1.09 4.80
C TRP A 100 6.99 -1.80 3.64
N PHE A 101 6.22 -2.47 2.77
CA PHE A 101 6.78 -3.21 1.64
C PHE A 101 7.46 -2.30 0.62
N THR A 102 6.93 -1.10 0.36
CA THR A 102 7.54 -0.10 -0.52
C THR A 102 8.96 0.26 -0.04
N ARG A 103 9.17 0.39 1.26
CA ARG A 103 10.50 0.65 1.84
C ARG A 103 11.46 -0.53 1.61
N ILE A 104 10.99 -1.76 1.82
CA ILE A 104 11.80 -2.96 1.56
C ILE A 104 12.13 -3.06 0.06
N TYR A 105 11.18 -2.81 -0.80
CA TYR A 105 11.38 -2.83 -2.25
C TYR A 105 12.45 -1.83 -2.69
N GLY A 106 12.39 -0.59 -2.19
CA GLY A 106 13.42 0.43 -2.41
C GLY A 106 14.81 0.01 -1.90
N LEU A 107 14.87 -0.62 -0.71
CA LEU A 107 16.10 -1.15 -0.15
C LEU A 107 16.71 -2.26 -1.05
N ARG A 108 15.89 -3.20 -1.51
CA ARG A 108 16.33 -4.27 -2.42
C ARG A 108 16.82 -3.71 -3.75
N TRP A 109 16.13 -2.73 -4.28
CA TRP A 109 16.60 -2.05 -5.49
C TRP A 109 17.95 -1.35 -5.28
N ARG A 110 18.13 -0.63 -4.16
CA ARG A 110 19.42 -0.05 -3.79
C ARG A 110 20.52 -1.10 -3.71
N GLN A 111 20.27 -2.24 -3.06
CA GLN A 111 21.22 -3.34 -2.98
C GLN A 111 21.64 -3.85 -4.37
N ALA A 112 20.68 -4.09 -5.25
CA ALA A 112 20.94 -4.56 -6.61
C ALA A 112 21.80 -3.57 -7.42
N ILE A 113 21.57 -2.27 -7.27
CA ILE A 113 22.39 -1.25 -7.92
C ILE A 113 23.80 -1.27 -7.34
N THR A 114 23.94 -1.26 -6.02
CA THR A 114 25.24 -1.21 -5.35
C THR A 114 26.10 -2.42 -5.72
N PHE A 115 25.56 -3.64 -5.64
CA PHE A 115 26.29 -4.85 -6.00
C PHE A 115 26.65 -4.94 -7.49
N ASN A 116 25.89 -4.30 -8.36
CA ASN A 116 26.23 -4.21 -9.78
C ASN A 116 27.37 -3.21 -10.06
N TYR A 117 27.50 -2.14 -9.24
CA TYR A 117 28.51 -1.11 -9.44
C TYR A 117 29.85 -1.43 -8.77
N ILE A 118 29.86 -2.09 -7.60
CA ILE A 118 31.09 -2.41 -6.84
C ILE A 118 32.13 -3.15 -7.72
N PRO A 119 31.82 -4.26 -8.42
CA PRO A 119 32.81 -4.96 -9.23
C PRO A 119 33.38 -4.12 -10.37
N ARG A 120 32.54 -3.27 -10.95
CA ARG A 120 32.98 -2.38 -12.04
C ARG A 120 33.92 -1.28 -11.54
N TRP A 121 33.67 -0.78 -10.33
CA TRP A 121 34.54 0.19 -9.68
C TRP A 121 35.89 -0.44 -9.30
N GLN A 122 35.88 -1.65 -8.78
CA GLN A 122 37.12 -2.39 -8.46
C GLN A 122 37.98 -2.71 -9.67
N ALA A 123 37.39 -2.79 -10.87
CA ALA A 123 38.08 -3.06 -12.12
C ALA A 123 38.72 -1.80 -12.77
N VAL A 124 38.49 -0.61 -12.20
CA VAL A 124 39.10 0.65 -12.70
C VAL A 124 40.50 0.76 -12.11
N GLU A 125 41.52 0.84 -12.95
CA GLU A 125 42.93 0.93 -12.54
C GLU A 125 43.30 2.31 -11.99
N GLU A 126 42.57 3.37 -12.35
CA GLU A 126 42.79 4.73 -11.84
C GLU A 126 41.91 5.00 -10.61
N GLU A 127 42.55 5.40 -9.52
CA GLU A 127 41.87 5.80 -8.30
C GLU A 127 41.17 7.16 -8.50
N ILE A 128 39.88 7.12 -8.81
CA ILE A 128 39.06 8.34 -8.92
C ILE A 128 38.71 8.81 -7.53
N GLU A 129 39.27 9.95 -7.12
CA GLU A 129 39.02 10.54 -5.79
C GLU A 129 37.52 10.76 -5.54
N GLY A 130 37.02 10.20 -4.43
CA GLY A 130 35.61 10.31 -4.04
C GLY A 130 34.64 9.39 -4.77
N ALA A 131 35.11 8.46 -5.64
CA ALA A 131 34.22 7.57 -6.40
C ALA A 131 33.35 6.67 -5.51
N SER A 132 33.90 6.12 -4.43
CA SER A 132 33.17 5.30 -3.46
C SER A 132 32.03 6.06 -2.78
N GLN A 133 32.29 7.30 -2.40
CA GLN A 133 31.28 8.18 -1.77
C GLN A 133 30.19 8.55 -2.75
N ARG A 134 30.52 8.90 -4.00
CA ARG A 134 29.56 9.21 -5.05
C ARG A 134 28.65 8.02 -5.38
N ILE A 135 29.23 6.83 -5.54
CA ILE A 135 28.43 5.61 -5.80
C ILE A 135 27.42 5.38 -4.67
N GLN A 136 27.86 5.50 -3.42
CA GLN A 136 27.00 5.31 -2.27
C GLN A 136 25.89 6.39 -2.18
N GLU A 137 26.24 7.63 -2.42
CA GLU A 137 25.30 8.77 -2.35
C GLU A 137 24.28 8.73 -3.50
N ASP A 138 24.71 8.49 -4.73
CA ASP A 138 23.84 8.43 -5.90
C ASP A 138 22.88 7.23 -5.82
N CYS A 139 23.35 6.06 -5.39
CA CYS A 139 22.49 4.90 -5.18
C CYS A 139 21.46 5.15 -4.08
N ASN A 140 21.85 5.86 -3.00
CA ASN A 140 20.94 6.22 -1.92
C ASN A 140 19.90 7.26 -2.38
N ARG A 141 20.34 8.29 -3.10
CA ARG A 141 19.44 9.32 -3.66
C ARG A 141 18.42 8.73 -4.63
N PHE A 142 18.86 7.86 -5.52
CA PHE A 142 17.97 7.16 -6.46
C PHE A 142 16.94 6.31 -5.73
N ALA A 143 17.36 5.50 -4.74
CA ALA A 143 16.45 4.67 -3.96
C ALA A 143 15.39 5.50 -3.21
N ARG A 144 15.80 6.65 -2.62
CA ARG A 144 14.87 7.57 -1.94
C ARG A 144 13.86 8.19 -2.89
N ILE A 145 14.27 8.55 -4.12
CA ILE A 145 13.34 9.08 -5.13
C ILE A 145 12.31 8.02 -5.48
N VAL A 146 12.73 6.79 -5.72
CA VAL A 146 11.82 5.68 -6.05
C VAL A 146 10.86 5.40 -4.88
N GLU A 147 11.37 5.39 -3.65
CA GLU A 147 10.55 5.23 -2.44
C GLU A 147 9.53 6.36 -2.30
N SER A 148 9.96 7.62 -2.44
CA SER A 148 9.07 8.78 -2.32
C SER A 148 7.98 8.80 -3.39
N LEU A 149 8.31 8.46 -4.64
CA LEU A 149 7.32 8.34 -5.72
C LEU A 149 6.32 7.21 -5.42
N GLY A 150 6.80 6.06 -4.93
CA GLY A 150 5.94 4.95 -4.54
C GLY A 150 4.96 5.33 -3.43
N LEU A 151 5.42 6.11 -2.43
CA LEU A 151 4.57 6.58 -1.33
C LEU A 151 3.60 7.70 -1.72
N GLN A 152 3.87 8.45 -2.80
CA GLN A 152 2.97 9.49 -3.31
C GLN A 152 1.82 8.93 -4.16
N ILE A 153 1.96 7.71 -4.67
CA ILE A 153 0.93 7.04 -5.46
C ILE A 153 -0.09 6.31 -4.54
N VAL A 154 0.29 6.02 -3.32
CA VAL A 154 -0.55 5.42 -2.27
C VAL A 154 -1.31 6.48 -1.51
#